data_608f2df3354ccd9c4feffd2ab8c4f1c0
#
_entry.id   608f2df3354ccd9c4feffd2ab8c4f1c0
#
_cell.length_a   1.000
_cell.length_b   1.000
_cell.length_c   1.000
_cell.angle_alpha   90.00
_cell.angle_beta   90.00
_cell.angle_gamma   90.00
#
_symmetry.space_group_name_H-M   'P 1'
#
loop_
_entity.id
_entity.type
_entity.pdbx_description
1 polymer ?
#
loop_
_entity_poly.entity_id
_entity_poly.type
_entity_poly.pdbx_seq_one_letter_code
_entity_poly.pdbx_strand_id
1 'polypeptide(L)'
;EVKSVESGSKTLKDAVNDAMRDWVATVEESYYCLGSVMGPHPYPWMVRTFHEVIGTEARKQSEEILGTTPDVVCACIGGGSNAIGIFSGFIDSDAELVGVEPAGGAAIGRGVPGVVHGMESFLMQDEFGQVLEAESISAGLDYPGVGPEHSYLSSTGRARYESVTDAEVIDAFQLLSRSEGLIPALEPAHALAWVSREREYLTGKTVLLNLSGRGDKDVGQMMEILNV
;
A
#
# COMPACT_ATOMS: atom_id res chain seq x y z
N GLU A 1 16.64 2.15 21.17
CA GLU A 1 16.70 0.68 21.31
C GLU A 1 15.84 0.05 20.22
N VAL A 2 16.33 -1.02 19.59
CA VAL A 2 15.58 -1.83 18.62
C VAL A 2 15.29 -3.18 19.26
N LYS A 3 14.00 -3.59 19.24
CA LYS A 3 13.54 -4.87 19.78
C LYS A 3 13.06 -5.75 18.63
N SER A 4 13.74 -6.86 18.39
CA SER A 4 13.30 -7.88 17.43
C SER A 4 12.11 -8.66 17.97
N VAL A 5 11.11 -8.91 17.14
CA VAL A 5 9.96 -9.76 17.48
C VAL A 5 10.17 -11.13 16.86
N GLU A 6 10.35 -12.14 17.72
CA GLU A 6 10.67 -13.53 17.33
C GLU A 6 9.44 -14.46 17.46
N SER A 7 8.29 -13.94 17.93
CA SER A 7 7.04 -14.67 18.06
C SER A 7 6.24 -14.71 16.75
N GLY A 8 5.33 -15.67 16.62
CA GLY A 8 4.49 -15.82 15.44
C GLY A 8 5.27 -16.19 14.19
N SER A 9 4.86 -15.67 13.06
CA SER A 9 5.49 -15.88 11.74
C SER A 9 6.62 -14.88 11.46
N LYS A 10 6.93 -13.99 12.43
CA LYS A 10 7.93 -12.93 12.32
C LYS A 10 7.63 -11.91 11.20
N THR A 11 6.36 -11.68 10.94
CA THR A 11 5.86 -10.75 9.95
C THR A 11 5.58 -9.37 10.57
N LEU A 12 5.25 -8.39 9.72
CA LEU A 12 4.81 -7.05 10.15
C LEU A 12 3.63 -7.12 11.13
N LYS A 13 2.68 -8.03 10.92
CA LYS A 13 1.54 -8.26 11.82
C LYS A 13 1.99 -8.57 13.26
N ASP A 14 2.99 -9.43 13.42
CA ASP A 14 3.50 -9.81 14.73
C ASP A 14 4.24 -8.68 15.42
N ALA A 15 5.01 -7.89 14.66
CA ALA A 15 5.65 -6.68 15.15
C ALA A 15 4.63 -5.63 15.65
N VAL A 16 3.54 -5.41 14.91
CA VAL A 16 2.44 -4.53 15.33
C VAL A 16 1.77 -5.06 16.59
N ASN A 17 1.50 -6.37 16.68
CA ASN A 17 0.94 -7.00 17.87
C ASN A 17 1.79 -6.75 19.12
N ASP A 18 3.11 -6.93 19.00
CA ASP A 18 4.04 -6.73 20.14
C ASP A 18 4.10 -5.25 20.53
N ALA A 19 4.22 -4.36 19.57
CA ALA A 19 4.23 -2.91 19.81
C ALA A 19 2.94 -2.41 20.49
N MET A 20 1.77 -2.90 20.06
CA MET A 20 0.49 -2.53 20.69
C MET A 20 0.38 -3.07 22.12
N ARG A 21 0.85 -4.28 22.40
CA ARG A 21 0.88 -4.85 23.76
C ARG A 21 1.79 -4.05 24.67
N ASP A 22 2.98 -3.70 24.19
CA ASP A 22 3.95 -2.90 24.94
C ASP A 22 3.36 -1.51 25.26
N TRP A 23 2.78 -0.84 24.25
CA TRP A 23 2.13 0.44 24.43
C TRP A 23 0.99 0.41 25.45
N VAL A 24 0.09 -0.57 25.37
CA VAL A 24 -1.02 -0.70 26.34
C VAL A 24 -0.51 -0.93 27.76
N ALA A 25 0.59 -1.70 27.91
CA ALA A 25 1.21 -1.95 29.21
C ALA A 25 1.91 -0.72 29.80
N THR A 26 2.34 0.21 28.96
CA THR A 26 3.15 1.40 29.33
C THR A 26 2.48 2.71 28.94
N VAL A 27 1.17 2.74 28.77
CA VAL A 27 0.42 3.84 28.15
C VAL A 27 0.60 5.20 28.84
N GLU A 28 0.93 5.22 30.13
CA GLU A 28 1.19 6.45 30.89
C GLU A 28 2.60 7.04 30.62
N GLU A 29 3.53 6.23 30.08
CA GLU A 29 4.93 6.60 29.89
C GLU A 29 5.37 6.55 28.42
N SER A 30 4.56 5.95 27.55
CA SER A 30 4.86 5.72 26.14
C SER A 30 3.83 6.31 25.20
N TYR A 31 4.27 6.60 24.00
CA TYR A 31 3.40 7.03 22.89
C TYR A 31 3.53 6.04 21.73
N TYR A 32 2.38 5.56 21.23
CA TYR A 32 2.38 4.68 20.07
C TYR A 32 2.56 5.48 18.78
N CYS A 33 3.65 5.24 18.07
CA CYS A 33 3.95 5.87 16.79
C CYS A 33 3.78 4.85 15.67
N LEU A 34 2.66 4.92 14.96
CA LEU A 34 2.34 4.05 13.83
C LEU A 34 2.60 4.76 12.51
N GLY A 35 3.39 4.13 11.64
CA GLY A 35 3.79 4.69 10.34
C GLY A 35 2.83 4.35 9.18
N SER A 36 1.64 3.81 9.44
CA SER A 36 0.66 3.47 8.41
C SER A 36 -0.75 3.97 8.73
N VAL A 37 -1.64 4.00 7.72
CA VAL A 37 -3.03 4.53 7.82
C VAL A 37 -3.99 3.49 8.41
N MET A 38 -3.53 2.71 9.38
CA MET A 38 -4.28 1.62 10.01
C MET A 38 -4.28 1.76 11.53
N GLY A 39 -4.96 0.86 12.23
CA GLY A 39 -5.09 0.88 13.68
C GLY A 39 -6.31 1.65 14.19
N PRO A 40 -6.46 1.82 15.52
CA PRO A 40 -7.62 2.47 16.10
C PRO A 40 -7.64 3.97 15.81
N HIS A 41 -8.82 4.58 15.88
CA HIS A 41 -8.91 6.04 15.88
C HIS A 41 -8.06 6.64 17.03
N PRO A 42 -7.27 7.71 16.81
CA PRO A 42 -7.26 8.59 15.63
C PRO A 42 -6.14 8.29 14.60
N TYR A 43 -5.41 7.18 14.72
CA TYR A 43 -4.22 6.92 13.90
C TYR A 43 -4.49 6.97 12.39
N PRO A 44 -5.54 6.35 11.82
CA PRO A 44 -5.80 6.44 10.39
C PRO A 44 -5.98 7.89 9.92
N TRP A 45 -6.72 8.69 10.69
CA TRP A 45 -6.93 10.11 10.38
C TRP A 45 -5.62 10.91 10.47
N MET A 46 -4.83 10.71 11.53
CA MET A 46 -3.55 11.41 11.71
C MET A 46 -2.58 11.11 10.57
N VAL A 47 -2.41 9.83 10.24
CA VAL A 47 -1.49 9.42 9.18
C VAL A 47 -1.97 9.94 7.83
N ARG A 48 -3.27 9.84 7.52
CA ARG A 48 -3.85 10.46 6.32
C ARG A 48 -3.50 11.94 6.24
N THR A 49 -3.76 12.70 7.30
CA THR A 49 -3.52 14.15 7.33
C THR A 49 -2.05 14.49 7.07
N PHE A 50 -1.11 13.73 7.64
CA PHE A 50 0.31 13.94 7.38
C PHE A 50 0.72 13.57 5.94
N HIS A 51 0.02 12.65 5.30
CA HIS A 51 0.29 12.23 3.93
C HIS A 51 -0.47 13.02 2.86
N GLU A 52 -1.44 13.86 3.23
CA GLU A 52 -2.20 14.70 2.29
C GLU A 52 -1.31 15.62 1.44
N VAL A 53 -0.15 15.97 1.92
CA VAL A 53 0.84 16.75 1.16
C VAL A 53 1.19 16.08 -0.18
N ILE A 54 1.25 14.74 -0.22
CA ILE A 54 1.53 13.98 -1.44
C ILE A 54 0.47 14.28 -2.51
N GLY A 55 -0.81 14.16 -2.14
CA GLY A 55 -1.92 14.40 -3.05
C GLY A 55 -2.06 15.86 -3.45
N THR A 56 -1.88 16.78 -2.50
CA THR A 56 -1.96 18.22 -2.74
C THR A 56 -0.88 18.69 -3.74
N GLU A 57 0.36 18.27 -3.54
CA GLU A 57 1.45 18.61 -4.44
C GLU A 57 1.31 17.92 -5.80
N ALA A 58 0.94 16.64 -5.80
CA ALA A 58 0.75 15.89 -7.04
C ALA A 58 -0.37 16.48 -7.92
N ARG A 59 -1.49 16.91 -7.31
CA ARG A 59 -2.57 17.60 -8.04
C ARG A 59 -2.08 18.90 -8.66
N LYS A 60 -1.42 19.74 -7.89
CA LYS A 60 -0.87 20.99 -8.40
C LYS A 60 0.13 20.77 -9.55
N GLN A 61 1.06 19.84 -9.37
CA GLN A 61 2.05 19.51 -10.40
C GLN A 61 1.40 18.92 -11.65
N SER A 62 0.37 18.09 -11.52
CA SER A 62 -0.38 17.57 -12.66
C SER A 62 -1.07 18.68 -13.45
N GLU A 63 -1.72 19.61 -12.77
CA GLU A 63 -2.36 20.77 -13.40
C GLU A 63 -1.32 21.67 -14.11
N GLU A 64 -0.15 21.88 -13.52
CA GLU A 64 0.94 22.66 -14.12
C GLU A 64 1.55 21.98 -15.36
N ILE A 65 1.70 20.67 -15.34
CA ILE A 65 2.38 19.91 -16.43
C ILE A 65 1.39 19.53 -17.54
N LEU A 66 0.19 19.11 -17.19
CA LEU A 66 -0.79 18.54 -18.12
C LEU A 66 -1.91 19.53 -18.50
N GLY A 67 -2.08 20.60 -17.72
CA GLY A 67 -3.22 21.53 -17.85
C GLY A 67 -4.55 20.96 -17.34
N THR A 68 -4.55 19.74 -16.78
CA THR A 68 -5.74 19.04 -16.27
C THR A 68 -5.34 18.04 -15.18
N THR A 69 -6.34 17.48 -14.50
CA THR A 69 -6.15 16.31 -13.63
C THR A 69 -5.88 15.05 -14.47
N PRO A 70 -5.09 14.08 -13.96
CA PRO A 70 -4.91 12.80 -14.65
C PRO A 70 -6.20 12.00 -14.72
N ASP A 71 -6.33 11.13 -15.73
CA ASP A 71 -7.48 10.22 -15.85
C ASP A 71 -7.47 9.12 -14.78
N VAL A 72 -6.27 8.67 -14.40
CA VAL A 72 -6.08 7.58 -13.43
C VAL A 72 -4.98 7.96 -12.44
N VAL A 73 -5.24 7.74 -11.16
CA VAL A 73 -4.25 7.84 -10.07
C VAL A 73 -4.06 6.47 -9.45
N CYS A 74 -2.83 5.94 -9.51
CA CYS A 74 -2.50 4.57 -9.12
C CYS A 74 -1.44 4.54 -8.02
N ALA A 75 -1.63 3.69 -7.02
CA ALA A 75 -0.68 3.48 -5.92
C ALA A 75 -0.73 2.05 -5.38
N CYS A 76 0.39 1.56 -4.84
CA CYS A 76 0.43 0.26 -4.16
C CYS A 76 -0.25 0.32 -2.79
N ILE A 77 -0.81 -0.82 -2.37
CA ILE A 77 -1.54 -0.98 -1.12
C ILE A 77 -0.95 -2.14 -0.30
N GLY A 78 -0.46 -1.80 0.90
CA GLY A 78 -0.30 -2.68 2.04
C GLY A 78 -1.26 -2.15 3.11
N GLY A 79 -0.77 -1.47 4.16
CA GLY A 79 -1.64 -0.66 5.03
C GLY A 79 -2.29 0.52 4.30
N GLY A 80 -1.65 1.04 3.24
CA GLY A 80 -2.22 1.99 2.29
C GLY A 80 -1.93 3.47 2.56
N SER A 81 -0.93 3.81 3.38
CA SER A 81 -0.64 5.21 3.72
C SER A 81 -0.21 6.07 2.53
N ASN A 82 0.65 5.54 1.66
CA ASN A 82 1.06 6.24 0.44
C ASN A 82 -0.12 6.48 -0.51
N ALA A 83 -0.98 5.48 -0.64
CA ALA A 83 -2.14 5.56 -1.52
C ALA A 83 -3.18 6.55 -1.00
N ILE A 84 -3.53 6.52 0.29
CA ILE A 84 -4.48 7.50 0.84
C ILE A 84 -3.93 8.92 0.74
N GLY A 85 -2.61 9.09 0.88
CA GLY A 85 -1.94 10.37 0.71
C GLY A 85 -2.15 10.93 -0.69
N ILE A 86 -1.86 10.16 -1.74
CA ILE A 86 -2.06 10.64 -3.10
C ILE A 86 -3.55 10.72 -3.48
N PHE A 87 -4.37 9.77 -3.06
CA PHE A 87 -5.82 9.77 -3.35
C PHE A 87 -6.52 10.98 -2.76
N SER A 88 -6.07 11.48 -1.59
CA SER A 88 -6.67 12.66 -0.94
C SER A 88 -6.69 13.90 -1.85
N GLY A 89 -5.69 14.05 -2.72
CA GLY A 89 -5.62 15.14 -3.69
C GLY A 89 -6.62 15.02 -4.85
N PHE A 90 -7.19 13.83 -5.08
CA PHE A 90 -8.05 13.54 -6.24
C PHE A 90 -9.41 12.94 -5.86
N ILE A 91 -9.72 12.85 -4.57
CA ILE A 91 -10.94 12.18 -4.09
C ILE A 91 -12.22 12.85 -4.56
N ASP A 92 -12.17 14.17 -4.77
CA ASP A 92 -13.26 15.03 -5.24
C ASP A 92 -13.24 15.27 -6.77
N SER A 93 -12.31 14.64 -7.50
CA SER A 93 -12.16 14.75 -8.95
C SER A 93 -12.77 13.56 -9.69
N ASP A 94 -12.83 13.66 -11.02
CA ASP A 94 -13.27 12.56 -11.89
C ASP A 94 -12.17 11.50 -12.12
N ALA A 95 -10.97 11.68 -11.59
CA ALA A 95 -9.89 10.72 -11.74
C ALA A 95 -10.28 9.35 -11.15
N GLU A 96 -10.02 8.29 -11.89
CA GLU A 96 -10.13 6.92 -11.38
C GLU A 96 -9.03 6.67 -10.35
N LEU A 97 -9.39 6.24 -9.14
CA LEU A 97 -8.44 5.88 -8.10
C LEU A 97 -8.23 4.37 -8.08
N VAL A 98 -6.99 3.93 -8.25
CA VAL A 98 -6.65 2.50 -8.32
C VAL A 98 -5.60 2.13 -7.28
N GLY A 99 -6.00 1.32 -6.31
CA GLY A 99 -5.11 0.70 -5.34
C GLY A 99 -4.66 -0.67 -5.82
N VAL A 100 -3.36 -0.96 -5.76
CA VAL A 100 -2.82 -2.25 -6.22
C VAL A 100 -2.22 -3.02 -5.05
N GLU A 101 -2.83 -4.16 -4.75
CA GLU A 101 -2.44 -5.08 -3.68
C GLU A 101 -1.53 -6.20 -4.22
N PRO A 102 -0.66 -6.81 -3.40
CA PRO A 102 -0.03 -8.07 -3.75
C PRO A 102 -1.06 -9.20 -3.78
N ALA A 103 -0.99 -10.11 -4.74
CA ALA A 103 -1.96 -11.21 -4.87
C ALA A 103 -2.01 -12.11 -3.62
N GLY A 104 -0.89 -12.29 -2.93
CA GLY A 104 -0.81 -13.06 -1.68
C GLY A 104 -1.26 -12.30 -0.43
N GLY A 105 -1.41 -10.97 -0.51
CA GLY A 105 -1.81 -10.08 0.60
C GLY A 105 -2.99 -9.16 0.28
N ALA A 106 -3.83 -9.51 -0.70
CA ALA A 106 -4.95 -8.69 -1.16
C ALA A 106 -6.10 -8.67 -0.14
N ALA A 107 -6.03 -7.80 0.85
CA ALA A 107 -7.03 -7.71 1.91
C ALA A 107 -8.40 -7.27 1.39
N ILE A 108 -8.47 -6.35 0.44
CA ILE A 108 -9.74 -5.94 -0.20
C ILE A 108 -10.20 -6.97 -1.23
N GLY A 109 -9.27 -7.48 -2.05
CA GLY A 109 -9.62 -8.40 -3.12
C GLY A 109 -10.03 -9.81 -2.66
N ARG A 110 -9.54 -10.27 -1.50
CA ARG A 110 -9.73 -11.65 -0.99
C ARG A 110 -10.28 -11.72 0.42
N GLY A 111 -10.18 -10.64 1.19
CA GLY A 111 -10.62 -10.60 2.57
C GLY A 111 -12.11 -10.31 2.71
N VAL A 112 -12.56 -10.33 3.95
CA VAL A 112 -13.92 -9.98 4.36
C VAL A 112 -13.86 -8.96 5.50
N PRO A 113 -14.95 -8.23 5.80
CA PRO A 113 -14.98 -7.34 6.96
C PRO A 113 -14.61 -8.06 8.26
N GLY A 114 -13.70 -7.47 9.04
CA GLY A 114 -13.23 -8.02 10.29
C GLY A 114 -12.52 -6.98 11.14
N VAL A 115 -12.05 -7.39 12.32
CA VAL A 115 -11.36 -6.50 13.26
C VAL A 115 -9.94 -6.98 13.49
N VAL A 116 -8.97 -6.09 13.26
CA VAL A 116 -7.55 -6.33 13.53
C VAL A 116 -6.90 -5.04 14.03
N HIS A 117 -5.98 -5.14 14.97
CA HIS A 117 -5.21 -4.01 15.51
C HIS A 117 -6.08 -2.79 15.89
N GLY A 118 -7.29 -3.06 16.45
CA GLY A 118 -8.19 -2.01 16.93
C GLY A 118 -8.97 -1.25 15.85
N MET A 119 -8.99 -1.74 14.62
CA MET A 119 -9.78 -1.19 13.51
C MET A 119 -10.70 -2.23 12.90
N GLU A 120 -11.87 -1.82 12.41
CA GLU A 120 -12.69 -2.58 11.48
C GLU A 120 -12.26 -2.26 10.05
N SER A 121 -11.99 -3.30 9.27
CA SER A 121 -11.48 -3.17 7.89
C SER A 121 -11.73 -4.46 7.12
N PHE A 122 -11.40 -4.49 5.82
CA PHE A 122 -11.23 -5.77 5.12
C PHE A 122 -9.98 -6.49 5.64
N LEU A 123 -10.12 -7.78 5.89
CA LEU A 123 -9.12 -8.61 6.55
C LEU A 123 -9.10 -10.00 5.92
N MET A 124 -7.92 -10.51 5.64
CA MET A 124 -7.75 -11.91 5.27
C MET A 124 -7.94 -12.78 6.51
N GLN A 125 -9.01 -13.55 6.55
CA GLN A 125 -9.34 -14.44 7.66
C GLN A 125 -10.01 -15.72 7.16
N ASP A 126 -9.89 -16.78 7.95
CA ASP A 126 -10.54 -18.04 7.68
C ASP A 126 -12.02 -18.05 8.14
N GLU A 127 -12.70 -19.19 7.95
CA GLU A 127 -14.10 -19.37 8.34
C GLU A 127 -14.34 -19.26 9.86
N PHE A 128 -13.29 -19.35 10.67
CA PHE A 128 -13.34 -19.21 12.13
C PHE A 128 -12.95 -17.79 12.60
N GLY A 129 -12.68 -16.88 11.69
CA GLY A 129 -12.25 -15.51 11.98
C GLY A 129 -10.77 -15.39 12.38
N GLN A 130 -9.96 -16.43 12.15
CA GLN A 130 -8.52 -16.34 12.40
C GLN A 130 -7.84 -15.61 11.23
N VAL A 131 -6.96 -14.68 11.60
CA VAL A 131 -6.19 -13.90 10.62
C VAL A 131 -5.26 -14.81 9.84
N LEU A 132 -5.41 -14.84 8.52
CA LEU A 132 -4.51 -15.54 7.62
C LEU A 132 -3.21 -14.77 7.46
N GLU A 133 -2.15 -15.49 7.10
CA GLU A 133 -0.90 -14.85 6.72
C GLU A 133 -1.02 -14.23 5.33
N ALA A 134 -0.45 -13.05 5.19
CA ALA A 134 -0.23 -12.42 3.90
C ALA A 134 1.14 -12.84 3.37
N GLU A 135 1.29 -12.89 2.07
CA GLU A 135 2.55 -13.17 1.41
C GLU A 135 2.80 -12.17 0.29
N SER A 136 3.98 -11.57 0.28
CA SER A 136 4.42 -10.66 -0.76
C SER A 136 5.94 -10.69 -0.90
N ILE A 137 6.43 -10.57 -2.12
CA ILE A 137 7.85 -10.31 -2.40
C ILE A 137 8.31 -9.00 -1.74
N SER A 138 7.38 -8.08 -1.49
CA SER A 138 7.62 -6.80 -0.84
C SER A 138 7.23 -6.87 0.63
N ALA A 139 8.21 -6.72 1.53
CA ALA A 139 7.98 -6.72 2.98
C ALA A 139 7.02 -5.61 3.43
N GLY A 140 6.99 -4.47 2.75
CA GLY A 140 6.11 -3.35 3.06
C GLY A 140 4.63 -3.58 2.70
N LEU A 141 4.32 -4.61 1.92
CA LEU A 141 2.96 -5.01 1.55
C LEU A 141 2.52 -6.33 2.18
N ASP A 142 3.37 -6.96 2.98
CA ASP A 142 3.07 -8.20 3.69
C ASP A 142 2.24 -7.91 4.96
N TYR A 143 0.95 -7.61 4.74
CA TYR A 143 0.00 -7.30 5.80
C TYR A 143 -1.40 -7.81 5.44
N PRO A 144 -2.08 -8.56 6.33
CA PRO A 144 -3.35 -9.22 6.03
C PRO A 144 -4.58 -8.32 6.07
N GLY A 145 -4.42 -7.05 6.39
CA GLY A 145 -5.48 -6.05 6.48
C GLY A 145 -5.16 -4.82 5.64
N VAL A 146 -6.02 -3.81 5.72
CA VAL A 146 -5.84 -2.53 5.02
C VAL A 146 -6.37 -1.39 5.89
N GLY A 147 -5.97 -0.16 5.62
CA GLY A 147 -6.52 1.00 6.30
C GLY A 147 -8.05 1.10 6.17
N PRO A 148 -8.79 1.47 7.23
CA PRO A 148 -10.25 1.48 7.21
C PRO A 148 -10.84 2.44 6.18
N GLU A 149 -10.15 3.53 5.82
CA GLU A 149 -10.59 4.43 4.77
C GLU A 149 -10.52 3.78 3.38
N HIS A 150 -9.53 2.91 3.11
CA HIS A 150 -9.50 2.13 1.88
C HIS A 150 -10.69 1.16 1.78
N SER A 151 -11.04 0.53 2.89
CA SER A 151 -12.25 -0.31 2.95
C SER A 151 -13.51 0.48 2.64
N TYR A 152 -13.62 1.69 3.16
CA TYR A 152 -14.71 2.61 2.84
C TYR A 152 -14.72 3.04 1.37
N LEU A 153 -13.58 3.44 0.81
CA LEU A 153 -13.46 3.84 -0.60
C LEU A 153 -13.81 2.68 -1.55
N SER A 154 -13.43 1.46 -1.20
CA SER A 154 -13.82 0.25 -1.93
C SER A 154 -15.33 0.03 -1.86
N SER A 155 -15.90 0.04 -0.66
CA SER A 155 -17.34 -0.22 -0.43
C SER A 155 -18.27 0.81 -1.09
N THR A 156 -17.81 2.04 -1.22
CA THR A 156 -18.56 3.12 -1.90
C THR A 156 -18.32 3.18 -3.41
N GLY A 157 -17.38 2.36 -3.92
CA GLY A 157 -16.99 2.38 -5.33
C GLY A 157 -16.20 3.63 -5.75
N ARG A 158 -15.69 4.43 -4.79
CA ARG A 158 -14.88 5.60 -5.12
C ARG A 158 -13.47 5.22 -5.58
N ALA A 159 -12.92 4.14 -5.07
CA ALA A 159 -11.65 3.59 -5.52
C ALA A 159 -11.82 2.13 -5.91
N ARG A 160 -11.12 1.72 -6.96
CA ARG A 160 -10.99 0.33 -7.40
C ARG A 160 -9.72 -0.27 -6.83
N TYR A 161 -9.78 -1.55 -6.49
CA TYR A 161 -8.63 -2.28 -5.98
C TYR A 161 -8.37 -3.51 -6.84
N GLU A 162 -7.12 -3.66 -7.22
CA GLU A 162 -6.63 -4.72 -8.11
C GLU A 162 -5.47 -5.44 -7.44
N SER A 163 -5.17 -6.64 -7.89
CA SER A 163 -4.01 -7.37 -7.38
C SER A 163 -3.07 -7.79 -8.50
N VAL A 164 -1.77 -7.88 -8.19
CA VAL A 164 -0.73 -8.35 -9.09
C VAL A 164 0.11 -9.44 -8.43
N THR A 165 0.67 -10.32 -9.24
CA THR A 165 1.54 -11.40 -8.79
C THR A 165 2.98 -10.92 -8.63
N ASP A 166 3.77 -11.64 -7.84
CA ASP A 166 5.21 -11.36 -7.67
C ASP A 166 5.97 -11.40 -9.01
N ALA A 167 5.59 -12.28 -9.93
CA ALA A 167 6.19 -12.35 -11.27
C ALA A 167 5.96 -11.04 -12.06
N GLU A 168 4.73 -10.52 -12.07
CA GLU A 168 4.43 -9.24 -12.71
C GLU A 168 5.21 -8.08 -12.06
N VAL A 169 5.41 -8.13 -10.75
CA VAL A 169 6.18 -7.12 -10.01
C VAL A 169 7.67 -7.15 -10.39
N ILE A 170 8.26 -8.35 -10.51
CA ILE A 170 9.65 -8.53 -10.94
C ILE A 170 9.85 -7.96 -12.36
N ASP A 171 8.93 -8.26 -13.28
CA ASP A 171 8.97 -7.74 -14.64
C ASP A 171 8.87 -6.20 -14.68
N ALA A 172 7.95 -5.63 -13.88
CA ALA A 172 7.77 -4.19 -13.77
C ALA A 172 8.99 -3.48 -13.16
N PHE A 173 9.60 -4.06 -12.13
CA PHE A 173 10.85 -3.57 -11.53
C PHE A 173 11.96 -3.48 -12.58
N GLN A 174 12.16 -4.55 -13.37
CA GLN A 174 13.15 -4.57 -14.43
C GLN A 174 12.81 -3.60 -15.56
N LEU A 175 11.52 -3.50 -15.92
CA LEU A 175 11.06 -2.59 -16.98
C LEU A 175 11.44 -1.15 -16.65
N LEU A 176 11.09 -0.64 -15.49
CA LEU A 176 11.38 0.74 -15.10
C LEU A 176 12.88 0.99 -14.99
N SER A 177 13.61 0.03 -14.43
CA SER A 177 15.06 0.13 -14.29
C SER A 177 15.77 0.22 -15.65
N ARG A 178 15.30 -0.50 -16.67
CA ARG A 178 15.90 -0.51 -18.00
C ARG A 178 15.46 0.64 -18.89
N SER A 179 14.19 1.07 -18.79
CA SER A 179 13.63 2.10 -19.67
C SER A 179 13.94 3.51 -19.18
N GLU A 180 13.88 3.73 -17.85
CA GLU A 180 13.99 5.07 -17.25
C GLU A 180 15.25 5.25 -16.40
N GLY A 181 16.00 4.17 -16.13
CA GLY A 181 17.16 4.24 -15.21
C GLY A 181 16.77 4.46 -13.76
N LEU A 182 15.51 4.22 -13.41
CA LEU A 182 14.98 4.35 -12.06
C LEU A 182 14.80 2.94 -11.44
N ILE A 183 15.38 2.71 -10.28
CA ILE A 183 15.17 1.47 -9.52
C ILE A 183 14.03 1.71 -8.53
N PRO A 184 12.81 1.23 -8.80
CA PRO A 184 11.70 1.37 -7.86
C PRO A 184 11.90 0.45 -6.66
N ALA A 185 11.31 0.79 -5.50
CA ALA A 185 11.09 -0.22 -4.48
C ALA A 185 10.09 -1.27 -4.97
N LEU A 186 10.14 -2.48 -4.42
CA LEU A 186 9.21 -3.55 -4.78
C LEU A 186 7.75 -3.16 -4.49
N GLU A 187 7.52 -2.32 -3.47
CA GLU A 187 6.21 -1.79 -3.15
C GLU A 187 5.56 -1.06 -4.34
N PRO A 188 6.09 0.08 -4.84
CA PRO A 188 5.48 0.78 -5.98
C PRO A 188 5.62 0.02 -7.30
N ALA A 189 6.51 -0.96 -7.41
CA ALA A 189 6.57 -1.85 -8.57
C ALA A 189 5.25 -2.63 -8.77
N HIS A 190 4.46 -2.88 -7.70
CA HIS A 190 3.12 -3.45 -7.82
C HIS A 190 2.18 -2.55 -8.62
N ALA A 191 2.18 -1.24 -8.33
CA ALA A 191 1.37 -0.29 -9.09
C ALA A 191 1.80 -0.24 -10.57
N LEU A 192 3.11 -0.28 -10.84
CA LEU A 192 3.64 -0.31 -12.19
C LEU A 192 3.30 -1.61 -12.93
N ALA A 193 3.29 -2.75 -12.22
CA ALA A 193 2.88 -4.04 -12.76
C ALA A 193 1.44 -4.00 -13.27
N TRP A 194 0.53 -3.42 -12.49
CA TRP A 194 -0.85 -3.21 -12.92
C TRP A 194 -0.93 -2.30 -14.16
N VAL A 195 -0.22 -1.17 -14.19
CA VAL A 195 -0.18 -0.27 -15.35
C VAL A 195 0.32 -1.00 -16.59
N SER A 196 1.35 -1.83 -16.45
CA SER A 196 1.93 -2.62 -17.55
C SER A 196 0.94 -3.67 -18.07
N ARG A 197 0.21 -4.34 -17.18
CA ARG A 197 -0.83 -5.32 -17.53
C ARG A 197 -2.01 -4.68 -18.25
N GLU A 198 -2.47 -3.55 -17.74
CA GLU A 198 -3.68 -2.86 -18.23
C GLU A 198 -3.40 -1.84 -19.37
N ARG A 199 -2.25 -1.93 -20.03
CA ARG A 199 -1.82 -0.97 -21.06
C ARG A 199 -2.85 -0.72 -22.17
N GLU A 200 -3.64 -1.74 -22.53
CA GLU A 200 -4.69 -1.59 -23.55
C GLU A 200 -5.83 -0.73 -23.04
N TYR A 201 -6.30 -0.98 -21.81
CA TYR A 201 -7.32 -0.17 -21.12
C TYR A 201 -6.86 1.28 -20.89
N LEU A 202 -5.56 1.47 -20.65
CA LEU A 202 -4.95 2.75 -20.36
C LEU A 202 -4.54 3.54 -21.62
N THR A 203 -4.73 2.96 -22.80
CA THR A 203 -4.36 3.64 -24.06
C THR A 203 -5.11 4.96 -24.21
N GLY A 204 -4.36 6.05 -24.37
CA GLY A 204 -4.90 7.42 -24.50
C GLY A 204 -5.27 8.10 -23.19
N LYS A 205 -5.05 7.45 -22.06
CA LYS A 205 -5.25 8.02 -20.71
C LYS A 205 -3.94 8.52 -20.13
N THR A 206 -4.03 9.56 -19.32
CA THR A 206 -2.93 10.01 -18.48
C THR A 206 -2.99 9.29 -17.14
N VAL A 207 -1.92 8.59 -16.80
CA VAL A 207 -1.80 7.84 -15.54
C VAL A 207 -0.80 8.51 -14.63
N LEU A 208 -1.22 8.89 -13.43
CA LEU A 208 -0.35 9.34 -12.36
C LEU A 208 -0.06 8.16 -11.42
N LEU A 209 1.16 7.63 -11.48
CA LEU A 209 1.60 6.54 -10.63
C LEU A 209 2.42 7.09 -9.45
N ASN A 210 2.03 6.73 -8.23
CA ASN A 210 2.78 7.10 -7.02
C ASN A 210 4.00 6.19 -6.85
N LEU A 211 5.18 6.65 -7.27
CA LEU A 211 6.44 5.94 -7.05
C LEU A 211 6.94 6.21 -5.62
N SER A 212 6.33 5.54 -4.65
CA SER A 212 6.42 5.84 -3.21
C SER A 212 7.71 5.37 -2.52
N GLY A 213 8.64 4.76 -3.24
CA GLY A 213 9.91 4.30 -2.67
C GLY A 213 10.96 3.98 -3.73
N ARG A 214 12.22 4.06 -3.30
CA ARG A 214 13.40 3.70 -4.09
C ARG A 214 13.84 2.28 -3.77
N GLY A 215 14.36 1.56 -4.77
CA GLY A 215 14.65 0.13 -4.71
C GLY A 215 16.08 -0.25 -4.34
N ASP A 216 16.92 0.69 -3.90
CA ASP A 216 18.28 0.38 -3.46
C ASP A 216 18.31 -0.65 -2.31
N LYS A 217 17.29 -0.66 -1.46
CA LYS A 217 17.11 -1.66 -0.41
C LYS A 217 16.81 -3.07 -0.95
N ASP A 218 16.22 -3.17 -2.14
CA ASP A 218 15.70 -4.41 -2.72
C ASP A 218 16.67 -5.06 -3.71
N VAL A 219 17.77 -4.35 -4.08
CA VAL A 219 18.72 -4.83 -5.09
C VAL A 219 19.31 -6.19 -4.72
N GLY A 220 19.71 -6.40 -3.45
CA GLY A 220 20.23 -7.68 -2.99
C GLY A 220 19.25 -8.83 -3.20
N GLN A 221 18.00 -8.65 -2.78
CA GLN A 221 16.93 -9.63 -2.97
C GLN A 221 16.67 -9.88 -4.47
N MET A 222 16.65 -8.83 -5.27
CA MET A 222 16.43 -8.95 -6.72
C MET A 222 17.58 -9.67 -7.41
N MET A 223 18.82 -9.47 -6.99
CA MET A 223 19.97 -10.22 -7.52
C MET A 223 19.84 -11.71 -7.24
N GLU A 224 19.42 -12.11 -6.05
CA GLU A 224 19.17 -13.50 -5.69
C GLU A 224 18.04 -14.13 -6.55
N ILE A 225 16.92 -13.42 -6.70
CA ILE A 225 15.78 -13.87 -7.51
C ILE A 225 16.16 -14.04 -8.98
N LEU A 226 16.92 -13.10 -9.52
CA LEU A 226 17.31 -13.09 -10.94
C LEU A 226 18.56 -13.95 -11.23
N ASN A 227 19.19 -14.50 -10.20
CA ASN A 227 20.42 -15.29 -10.30
C ASN A 227 21.58 -14.54 -11.00
N VAL A 228 21.80 -13.29 -10.65
CA VAL A 228 22.83 -12.39 -11.20
C VAL A 228 23.75 -11.85 -10.14
#